data_2272bb034374f5bf619a73bb5cb4e50c
#
_entry.id   2272bb034374f5bf619a73bb5cb4e50c
#
_cell.length_a   1.000
_cell.length_b   1.000
_cell.length_c   1.000
_cell.angle_alpha   90.00
_cell.angle_beta   90.00
_cell.angle_gamma   90.00
#
_symmetry.space_group_name_H-M   'P 1'
#
loop_
_entity.id
_entity.type
_entity.pdbx_description
1 polymer ?
#
loop_
_entity_poly.entity_id
_entity_poly.type
_entity_poly.pdbx_seq_one_letter_code
_entity_poly.pdbx_strand_id
1 'polypeptide(L)'
;MMRLTIIGFGNQARAWGLNLKDSNFPVRIALRSKNASFEGATSSGLEAVEIGSSDFFQDEIFALLIPDQLHVEFLKNHGEHFRPGTTILYAHGYSLLKHQFELLYPHINHVLFAPKSIGTELRKQFLIEGKLGAVYSTEHFHGDSLLFEQWMKNFSKAIGINLGPYRTTIKNETEADLYSEQGLLCSLIPYAASEMFRGLTDKGIEPELAYFECWHELKLIVNAMVDVGPKGFFDLISPNALIGSEKGYQKLFTPAFQNNLNSLFSEIQDGSFNQEIDEANVEEIRNRIINRWKASPLQLTFEKMKQENP
;
A
#
# COMPACT_ATOMS: atom_id res chain seq x y z
N MET A 1 -11.87 22.83 11.40
CA MET A 1 -11.50 21.78 10.42
C MET A 1 -12.09 20.47 10.95
N MET A 2 -12.79 19.69 10.11
CA MET A 2 -13.39 18.41 10.51
C MET A 2 -12.28 17.42 10.88
N ARG A 3 -12.47 16.72 12.01
CA ARG A 3 -11.55 15.72 12.52
C ARG A 3 -11.68 14.42 11.74
N LEU A 4 -10.56 13.72 11.52
CA LEU A 4 -10.54 12.37 10.98
C LEU A 4 -10.45 11.35 12.11
N THR A 5 -11.37 10.38 12.13
CA THR A 5 -11.27 9.20 12.99
C THR A 5 -10.77 8.01 12.19
N ILE A 6 -9.57 7.53 12.53
CA ILE A 6 -8.97 6.36 11.88
C ILE A 6 -9.39 5.09 12.60
N ILE A 7 -10.03 4.17 11.91
CA ILE A 7 -10.47 2.87 12.43
C ILE A 7 -9.36 1.85 12.21
N GLY A 8 -8.75 1.38 13.31
CA GLY A 8 -7.60 0.50 13.30
C GLY A 8 -6.29 1.18 13.71
N PHE A 9 -5.24 0.39 13.98
CA PHE A 9 -3.89 0.87 14.32
C PHE A 9 -2.82 -0.05 13.74
N GLY A 10 -3.08 -0.60 12.54
CA GLY A 10 -2.12 -1.36 11.74
C GLY A 10 -1.07 -0.44 11.07
N ASN A 11 -0.32 -1.00 10.13
CA ASN A 11 0.81 -0.30 9.47
C ASN A 11 0.38 1.03 8.80
N GLN A 12 -0.69 1.02 8.00
CA GLN A 12 -1.21 2.22 7.35
C GLN A 12 -1.82 3.19 8.38
N ALA A 13 -2.70 2.70 9.24
CA ALA A 13 -3.39 3.52 10.24
C ALA A 13 -2.42 4.28 11.15
N ARG A 14 -1.36 3.59 11.60
CA ARG A 14 -0.31 4.19 12.42
C ARG A 14 0.44 5.29 11.69
N ALA A 15 0.81 5.06 10.43
CA ALA A 15 1.52 6.06 9.62
C ALA A 15 0.65 7.30 9.38
N TRP A 16 -0.62 7.12 8.99
CA TRP A 16 -1.57 8.22 8.82
C TRP A 16 -1.73 9.01 10.12
N GLY A 17 -2.02 8.32 11.22
CA GLY A 17 -2.24 8.97 12.52
C GLY A 17 -1.06 9.81 12.97
N LEU A 18 0.17 9.29 12.86
CA LEU A 18 1.38 10.00 13.24
C LEU A 18 1.69 11.19 12.32
N ASN A 19 1.52 11.05 11.00
CA ASN A 19 1.76 12.14 10.06
C ASN A 19 0.76 13.28 10.29
N LEU A 20 -0.52 12.96 10.48
CA LEU A 20 -1.56 13.93 10.75
C LEU A 20 -1.33 14.66 12.08
N LYS A 21 -0.94 13.92 13.13
CA LYS A 21 -0.58 14.49 14.43
C LYS A 21 0.57 15.48 14.31
N ASP A 22 1.66 15.08 13.65
CA ASP A 22 2.84 15.92 13.48
C ASP A 22 2.56 17.17 12.63
N SER A 23 1.55 17.09 11.76
CA SER A 23 1.03 18.21 10.97
C SER A 23 -0.03 19.06 11.69
N ASN A 24 -0.30 18.81 12.98
CA ASN A 24 -1.37 19.43 13.75
C ASN A 24 -2.76 19.32 13.08
N PHE A 25 -3.00 18.26 12.32
CA PHE A 25 -4.31 17.97 11.74
C PHE A 25 -5.17 17.24 12.77
N PRO A 26 -6.45 17.60 12.95
CA PRO A 26 -7.32 16.96 13.93
C PRO A 26 -7.53 15.47 13.59
N VAL A 27 -7.00 14.59 14.42
CA VAL A 27 -7.06 13.13 14.21
C VAL A 27 -7.23 12.39 15.53
N ARG A 28 -7.94 11.27 15.51
CA ARG A 28 -7.97 10.28 16.59
C ARG A 28 -8.05 8.86 16.04
N ILE A 29 -7.77 7.89 16.89
CA ILE A 29 -7.77 6.46 16.53
C ILE A 29 -8.98 5.79 17.18
N ALA A 30 -9.72 5.00 16.41
CA ALA A 30 -10.84 4.20 16.92
C ALA A 30 -10.46 2.71 16.96
N LEU A 31 -10.65 2.06 18.12
CA LEU A 31 -10.24 0.67 18.37
C LEU A 31 -11.35 -0.09 19.10
N ARG A 32 -11.40 -1.42 18.92
CA ARG A 32 -12.45 -2.29 19.45
C ARG A 32 -12.47 -2.39 20.98
N SER A 33 -11.31 -2.24 21.61
CA SER A 33 -11.16 -2.37 23.05
C SER A 33 -9.84 -1.77 23.53
N LYS A 34 -9.72 -1.56 24.84
CA LYS A 34 -8.49 -1.10 25.50
C LYS A 34 -7.47 -2.25 25.56
N ASN A 35 -6.77 -2.48 24.47
CA ASN A 35 -5.74 -3.51 24.30
C ASN A 35 -4.38 -2.87 23.94
N ALA A 36 -3.39 -3.70 23.63
CA ALA A 36 -2.05 -3.24 23.25
C ALA A 36 -2.05 -2.19 22.10
N SER A 37 -2.98 -2.28 21.15
CA SER A 37 -3.12 -1.27 20.07
C SER A 37 -3.62 0.06 20.62
N PHE A 38 -4.53 0.04 21.60
CA PHE A 38 -5.03 1.24 22.27
C PHE A 38 -3.91 1.92 23.07
N GLU A 39 -3.14 1.14 23.84
CA GLU A 39 -1.96 1.62 24.56
C GLU A 39 -0.90 2.16 23.60
N GLY A 40 -0.67 1.47 22.47
CA GLY A 40 0.25 1.91 21.42
C GLY A 40 -0.16 3.25 20.78
N ALA A 41 -1.45 3.47 20.55
CA ALA A 41 -1.95 4.74 20.03
C ALA A 41 -1.77 5.87 21.05
N THR A 42 -2.20 5.66 22.29
CA THR A 42 -2.11 6.68 23.35
C THR A 42 -0.67 7.00 23.75
N SER A 43 0.20 6.01 23.85
CA SER A 43 1.63 6.22 24.10
C SER A 43 2.35 6.95 22.98
N SER A 44 1.81 6.86 21.75
CA SER A 44 2.27 7.66 20.60
C SER A 44 1.73 9.10 20.61
N GLY A 45 0.94 9.46 21.65
CA GLY A 45 0.33 10.78 21.83
C GLY A 45 -0.85 11.04 20.88
N LEU A 46 -1.54 9.98 20.44
CA LEU A 46 -2.79 10.06 19.68
C LEU A 46 -3.97 9.88 20.63
N GLU A 47 -5.03 10.66 20.41
CA GLU A 47 -6.32 10.42 21.09
C GLU A 47 -6.89 9.09 20.62
N ALA A 48 -7.43 8.28 21.52
CA ALA A 48 -8.06 7.01 21.17
C ALA A 48 -9.48 6.93 21.74
N VAL A 49 -10.38 6.37 20.94
CA VAL A 49 -11.79 6.16 21.26
C VAL A 49 -12.18 4.70 21.03
N GLU A 50 -13.15 4.21 21.78
CA GLU A 50 -13.68 2.86 21.57
C GLU A 50 -14.73 2.87 20.45
N ILE A 51 -14.60 1.94 19.49
CA ILE A 51 -15.55 1.76 18.39
C ILE A 51 -16.93 1.42 18.96
N GLY A 52 -17.97 2.07 18.42
CA GLY A 52 -19.36 1.87 18.87
C GLY A 52 -19.77 2.70 20.09
N SER A 53 -18.85 3.43 20.71
CA SER A 53 -19.22 4.38 21.77
C SER A 53 -20.01 5.57 21.19
N SER A 54 -20.77 6.26 22.04
CA SER A 54 -21.49 7.48 21.61
C SER A 54 -20.55 8.56 21.08
N ASP A 55 -19.34 8.64 21.63
CA ASP A 55 -18.32 9.59 21.21
C ASP A 55 -17.74 9.23 19.84
N PHE A 56 -17.58 7.94 19.53
CA PHE A 56 -17.11 7.45 18.23
C PHE A 56 -17.97 8.01 17.07
N PHE A 57 -19.30 7.96 17.18
CA PHE A 57 -20.21 8.40 16.13
C PHE A 57 -20.39 9.93 16.04
N GLN A 58 -19.65 10.73 16.82
CA GLN A 58 -19.73 12.20 16.74
C GLN A 58 -18.96 12.78 15.53
N ASP A 59 -17.97 12.07 15.00
CA ASP A 59 -17.21 12.54 13.85
C ASP A 59 -17.98 12.35 12.54
N GLU A 60 -17.58 13.11 11.53
CA GLU A 60 -18.20 13.11 10.21
C GLU A 60 -17.34 12.39 9.17
N ILE A 61 -16.02 12.27 9.44
CA ILE A 61 -15.07 11.67 8.51
C ILE A 61 -14.27 10.57 9.21
N PHE A 62 -14.29 9.40 8.61
CA PHE A 62 -13.59 8.21 9.09
C PHE A 62 -12.63 7.69 8.02
N ALA A 63 -11.57 6.98 8.43
CA ALA A 63 -10.75 6.17 7.55
C ALA A 63 -10.79 4.72 8.03
N LEU A 64 -11.30 3.81 7.21
CA LEU A 64 -11.42 2.39 7.53
C LEU A 64 -10.10 1.69 7.14
N LEU A 65 -9.15 1.64 8.08
CA LEU A 65 -7.79 1.11 7.88
C LEU A 65 -7.55 -0.19 8.68
N ILE A 66 -8.55 -1.05 8.67
CA ILE A 66 -8.45 -2.46 9.08
C ILE A 66 -8.28 -3.35 7.84
N PRO A 67 -7.93 -4.64 7.99
CA PRO A 67 -7.87 -5.56 6.85
C PRO A 67 -9.18 -5.62 6.06
N ASP A 68 -9.11 -5.67 4.72
CA ASP A 68 -10.28 -5.64 3.82
C ASP A 68 -11.32 -6.71 4.14
N GLN A 69 -10.86 -7.89 4.57
CA GLN A 69 -11.73 -9.01 4.97
C GLN A 69 -12.64 -8.68 6.15
N LEU A 70 -12.31 -7.64 6.92
CA LEU A 70 -13.10 -7.20 8.09
C LEU A 70 -14.05 -6.03 7.76
N HIS A 71 -13.99 -5.45 6.56
CA HIS A 71 -14.81 -4.30 6.19
C HIS A 71 -16.30 -4.63 6.18
N VAL A 72 -16.68 -5.79 5.64
CA VAL A 72 -18.08 -6.25 5.62
C VAL A 72 -18.61 -6.42 7.04
N GLU A 73 -17.88 -7.11 7.91
CA GLU A 73 -18.28 -7.31 9.30
C GLU A 73 -18.39 -5.97 10.06
N PHE A 74 -17.42 -5.08 9.85
CA PHE A 74 -17.42 -3.76 10.46
C PHE A 74 -18.66 -2.96 10.06
N LEU A 75 -18.96 -2.87 8.78
CA LEU A 75 -20.12 -2.11 8.27
C LEU A 75 -21.44 -2.79 8.68
N LYS A 76 -21.52 -4.11 8.71
CA LYS A 76 -22.68 -4.83 9.19
C LYS A 76 -23.00 -4.50 10.67
N ASN A 77 -21.97 -4.34 11.49
CA ASN A 77 -22.14 -4.05 12.90
C ASN A 77 -22.36 -2.57 13.22
N HIS A 78 -21.85 -1.67 12.38
CA HIS A 78 -21.79 -0.24 12.68
C HIS A 78 -22.39 0.67 11.60
N GLY A 79 -22.59 0.18 10.38
CA GLY A 79 -22.98 0.99 9.21
C GLY A 79 -24.27 1.79 9.43
N GLU A 80 -25.30 1.14 9.96
CA GLU A 80 -26.61 1.78 10.24
C GLU A 80 -26.56 2.85 11.37
N HIS A 81 -25.51 2.87 12.17
CA HIS A 81 -25.35 3.83 13.25
C HIS A 81 -24.66 5.14 12.82
N PHE A 82 -24.05 5.15 11.64
CA PHE A 82 -23.47 6.38 11.08
C PHE A 82 -24.58 7.34 10.65
N ARG A 83 -24.37 8.62 10.90
CA ARG A 83 -25.31 9.65 10.48
C ARG A 83 -25.30 9.79 8.94
N PRO A 84 -26.44 10.13 8.32
CA PRO A 84 -26.48 10.47 6.91
C PRO A 84 -25.45 11.55 6.57
N GLY A 85 -24.68 11.33 5.49
CA GLY A 85 -23.60 12.22 5.06
C GLY A 85 -22.24 11.94 5.71
N THR A 86 -22.16 11.02 6.67
CA THR A 86 -20.84 10.53 7.16
C THR A 86 -20.00 10.05 5.98
N THR A 87 -18.72 10.39 5.99
CA THR A 87 -17.77 9.97 4.95
C THR A 87 -16.81 8.94 5.48
N ILE A 88 -16.65 7.81 4.78
CA ILE A 88 -15.65 6.78 5.08
C ILE A 88 -14.63 6.75 3.95
N LEU A 89 -13.37 6.98 4.31
CA LEU A 89 -12.20 6.85 3.42
C LEU A 89 -11.68 5.41 3.45
N TYR A 90 -11.31 4.91 2.29
CA TYR A 90 -10.65 3.61 2.10
C TYR A 90 -9.29 3.82 1.46
N ALA A 91 -8.26 3.13 1.97
CA ALA A 91 -6.90 3.27 1.44
C ALA A 91 -6.65 2.42 0.19
N HIS A 92 -7.58 1.56 -0.17
CA HIS A 92 -7.56 0.70 -1.36
C HIS A 92 -8.98 0.50 -1.88
N GLY A 93 -9.17 0.37 -3.20
CA GLY A 93 -10.49 0.28 -3.80
C GLY A 93 -11.12 -1.12 -3.76
N TYR A 94 -10.36 -2.17 -3.41
CA TYR A 94 -10.78 -3.57 -3.52
C TYR A 94 -12.13 -3.88 -2.84
N SER A 95 -12.26 -3.55 -1.56
CA SER A 95 -13.49 -3.84 -0.81
C SER A 95 -14.69 -2.99 -1.30
N LEU A 96 -14.44 -1.77 -1.77
CA LEU A 96 -15.47 -0.92 -2.39
C LEU A 96 -15.98 -1.55 -3.68
N LEU A 97 -15.08 -1.93 -4.58
CA LEU A 97 -15.44 -2.53 -5.87
C LEU A 97 -16.16 -3.87 -5.70
N LYS A 98 -15.67 -4.70 -4.78
CA LYS A 98 -16.18 -6.05 -4.56
C LYS A 98 -17.54 -6.07 -3.89
N HIS A 99 -17.74 -5.27 -2.84
CA HIS A 99 -18.92 -5.36 -1.98
C HIS A 99 -19.98 -4.30 -2.25
N GLN A 100 -19.67 -3.29 -3.09
CA GLN A 100 -20.60 -2.22 -3.47
C GLN A 100 -21.30 -1.61 -2.26
N PHE A 101 -20.50 -1.17 -1.27
CA PHE A 101 -21.00 -0.64 0.00
C PHE A 101 -21.92 0.57 -0.17
N GLU A 102 -21.76 1.33 -1.25
CA GLU A 102 -22.65 2.45 -1.62
C GLU A 102 -24.09 2.03 -1.88
N LEU A 103 -24.31 0.78 -2.29
CA LEU A 103 -25.66 0.23 -2.45
C LEU A 103 -26.24 -0.29 -1.14
N LEU A 104 -25.39 -0.79 -0.25
CA LEU A 104 -25.80 -1.34 1.04
C LEU A 104 -26.00 -0.26 2.10
N TYR A 105 -25.20 0.82 2.04
CA TYR A 105 -25.23 1.95 2.99
C TYR A 105 -25.28 3.28 2.24
N PRO A 106 -26.36 3.57 1.48
CA PRO A 106 -26.44 4.75 0.61
C PRO A 106 -26.48 6.09 1.36
N HIS A 107 -26.66 6.08 2.66
CA HIS A 107 -26.60 7.27 3.51
C HIS A 107 -25.17 7.66 3.91
N ILE A 108 -24.18 6.80 3.62
CA ILE A 108 -22.74 7.02 3.86
C ILE A 108 -22.07 7.39 2.55
N ASN A 109 -21.17 8.35 2.59
CA ASN A 109 -20.26 8.64 1.49
C ASN A 109 -19.07 7.69 1.53
N HIS A 110 -18.82 6.95 0.47
CA HIS A 110 -17.68 6.05 0.33
C HIS A 110 -16.65 6.66 -0.60
N VAL A 111 -15.47 6.96 -0.08
CA VAL A 111 -14.42 7.68 -0.80
C VAL A 111 -13.13 6.87 -0.78
N LEU A 112 -12.55 6.68 -1.95
CA LEU A 112 -11.21 6.13 -2.07
C LEU A 112 -10.17 7.24 -1.84
N PHE A 113 -9.18 6.98 -0.99
CA PHE A 113 -7.96 7.77 -0.91
C PHE A 113 -6.77 6.83 -0.68
N ALA A 114 -6.05 6.54 -1.73
CA ALA A 114 -5.00 5.52 -1.77
C ALA A 114 -3.59 6.14 -1.91
N PRO A 115 -2.86 6.33 -0.80
CA PRO A 115 -1.43 6.62 -0.87
C PRO A 115 -0.68 5.44 -1.52
N LYS A 116 0.16 5.73 -2.50
CA LYS A 116 0.93 4.71 -3.23
C LYS A 116 2.23 4.38 -2.50
N SER A 117 2.07 3.85 -1.27
CA SER A 117 3.16 3.44 -0.40
C SER A 117 2.67 2.53 0.74
N ILE A 118 3.49 1.60 1.17
CA ILE A 118 3.26 0.88 2.43
C ILE A 118 3.44 1.85 3.62
N GLY A 119 2.68 1.62 4.71
CA GLY A 119 2.61 2.57 5.83
C GLY A 119 3.96 2.93 6.44
N THR A 120 4.87 1.97 6.62
CA THR A 120 6.23 2.24 7.14
C THR A 120 7.01 3.20 6.24
N GLU A 121 6.93 3.04 4.92
CA GLU A 121 7.60 3.91 3.98
C GLU A 121 6.91 5.28 3.87
N LEU A 122 5.57 5.31 3.92
CA LEU A 122 4.80 6.56 4.00
C LEU A 122 5.28 7.43 5.18
N ARG A 123 5.44 6.81 6.37
CA ARG A 123 5.94 7.52 7.56
C ARG A 123 7.37 8.01 7.38
N LYS A 124 8.24 7.19 6.85
CA LYS A 124 9.64 7.51 6.62
C LYS A 124 9.81 8.65 5.62
N GLN A 125 9.12 8.58 4.49
CA GLN A 125 9.16 9.63 3.47
C GLN A 125 8.58 10.95 4.00
N PHE A 126 7.52 10.91 4.81
CA PHE A 126 7.01 12.11 5.48
C PHE A 126 8.09 12.79 6.34
N LEU A 127 8.84 12.01 7.12
CA LEU A 127 9.88 12.55 8.02
C LEU A 127 11.07 13.18 7.30
N ILE A 128 11.36 12.74 6.08
CA ILE A 128 12.48 13.28 5.27
C ILE A 128 12.02 14.22 4.16
N GLU A 129 10.73 14.60 4.17
CA GLU A 129 10.11 15.44 3.14
C GLU A 129 10.26 14.87 1.71
N GLY A 130 10.26 13.53 1.62
CA GLY A 130 10.38 12.81 0.35
C GLY A 130 9.11 12.88 -0.50
N LYS A 131 9.18 12.33 -1.71
CA LYS A 131 8.04 12.31 -2.64
C LYS A 131 7.04 11.22 -2.26
N LEU A 132 5.81 11.61 -2.01
CA LEU A 132 4.69 10.73 -1.70
C LEU A 132 3.53 11.00 -2.64
N GLY A 133 3.12 9.98 -3.38
CA GLY A 133 1.98 10.02 -4.30
C GLY A 133 0.71 9.44 -3.69
N ALA A 134 -0.43 9.94 -4.17
CA ALA A 134 -1.73 9.33 -3.89
C ALA A 134 -2.69 9.49 -5.07
N VAL A 135 -3.71 8.63 -5.09
CA VAL A 135 -4.88 8.77 -5.95
C VAL A 135 -6.15 8.79 -5.10
N TYR A 136 -7.25 9.32 -5.65
CA TYR A 136 -8.54 9.36 -4.97
C TYR A 136 -9.71 9.19 -5.94
N SER A 137 -10.84 8.72 -5.40
CA SER A 137 -12.13 8.73 -6.09
C SER A 137 -13.24 9.20 -5.16
N THR A 138 -14.11 10.03 -5.70
CA THR A 138 -15.32 10.54 -5.05
C THR A 138 -16.59 10.09 -5.77
N GLU A 139 -16.55 8.91 -6.43
CA GLU A 139 -17.69 8.40 -7.22
C GLU A 139 -18.96 8.23 -6.38
N HIS A 140 -18.81 7.88 -5.11
CA HIS A 140 -19.91 7.65 -4.17
C HIS A 140 -19.97 8.72 -3.06
N PHE A 141 -19.59 9.95 -3.39
CA PHE A 141 -19.71 11.10 -2.51
C PHE A 141 -20.89 11.98 -2.92
N HIS A 142 -21.81 12.24 -2.00
CA HIS A 142 -23.07 12.96 -2.24
C HIS A 142 -23.21 14.26 -1.42
N GLY A 143 -22.13 14.71 -0.77
CA GLY A 143 -22.11 15.92 0.05
C GLY A 143 -21.71 17.18 -0.72
N ASP A 144 -21.38 18.24 0.01
CA ASP A 144 -20.82 19.48 -0.56
C ASP A 144 -19.41 19.20 -1.10
N SER A 145 -19.30 19.12 -2.42
CA SER A 145 -18.05 18.78 -3.11
C SER A 145 -16.96 19.82 -2.88
N LEU A 146 -17.28 21.11 -2.83
CA LEU A 146 -16.30 22.19 -2.65
C LEU A 146 -15.69 22.14 -1.24
N LEU A 147 -16.55 21.96 -0.24
CA LEU A 147 -16.10 21.84 1.15
C LEU A 147 -15.24 20.59 1.36
N PHE A 148 -15.65 19.47 0.77
CA PHE A 148 -14.91 18.23 0.85
C PHE A 148 -13.57 18.27 0.10
N GLU A 149 -13.52 18.86 -1.10
CA GLU A 149 -12.30 19.06 -1.86
C GLU A 149 -11.28 19.93 -1.07
N GLN A 150 -11.75 20.98 -0.42
CA GLN A 150 -10.88 21.79 0.44
C GLN A 150 -10.36 21.00 1.64
N TRP A 151 -11.21 20.18 2.27
CA TRP A 151 -10.80 19.29 3.34
C TRP A 151 -9.79 18.25 2.84
N MET A 152 -10.05 17.61 1.71
CA MET A 152 -9.18 16.61 1.08
C MET A 152 -7.80 17.19 0.75
N LYS A 153 -7.75 18.41 0.25
CA LYS A 153 -6.49 19.13 -0.03
C LYS A 153 -5.66 19.34 1.24
N ASN A 154 -6.30 19.78 2.31
CA ASN A 154 -5.63 19.97 3.60
C ASN A 154 -5.18 18.65 4.21
N PHE A 155 -6.02 17.63 4.15
CA PHE A 155 -5.72 16.27 4.60
C PHE A 155 -4.53 15.66 3.82
N SER A 156 -4.56 15.74 2.49
CA SER A 156 -3.49 15.23 1.64
C SER A 156 -2.14 15.85 1.99
N LYS A 157 -2.11 17.17 2.17
CA LYS A 157 -0.91 17.87 2.61
C LYS A 157 -0.45 17.44 3.99
N ALA A 158 -1.38 17.29 4.94
CA ALA A 158 -1.09 16.91 6.31
C ALA A 158 -0.56 15.47 6.45
N ILE A 159 -0.99 14.54 5.57
CA ILE A 159 -0.47 13.18 5.54
C ILE A 159 0.87 13.08 4.81
N GLY A 160 1.31 14.15 4.13
CA GLY A 160 2.59 14.23 3.43
C GLY A 160 2.53 13.99 1.92
N ILE A 161 1.31 13.95 1.33
CA ILE A 161 1.17 13.81 -0.12
C ILE A 161 1.57 15.11 -0.81
N ASN A 162 2.58 15.02 -1.66
CA ASN A 162 3.12 16.13 -2.43
C ASN A 162 3.21 15.84 -3.94
N LEU A 163 2.79 14.62 -4.35
CA LEU A 163 2.62 14.21 -5.73
C LEU A 163 1.16 13.78 -5.95
N GLY A 164 0.34 14.67 -6.45
CA GLY A 164 -1.12 14.54 -6.51
C GLY A 164 -1.80 15.15 -5.27
N PRO A 165 -2.91 14.55 -4.73
CA PRO A 165 -3.53 13.32 -5.19
C PRO A 165 -4.19 13.47 -6.57
N TYR A 166 -4.08 12.44 -7.43
CA TYR A 166 -4.70 12.43 -8.74
C TYR A 166 -6.06 11.72 -8.69
N ARG A 167 -7.03 12.27 -9.43
CA ARG A 167 -8.36 11.67 -9.52
C ARG A 167 -8.33 10.42 -10.39
N THR A 168 -9.00 9.36 -9.93
CA THR A 168 -9.18 8.11 -10.65
C THR A 168 -10.58 7.54 -10.37
N THR A 169 -10.88 6.33 -10.85
CA THR A 169 -12.06 5.55 -10.48
C THR A 169 -11.67 4.47 -9.46
N ILE A 170 -12.64 4.01 -8.66
CA ILE A 170 -12.43 2.89 -7.74
C ILE A 170 -11.96 1.66 -8.52
N LYS A 171 -12.59 1.38 -9.66
CA LYS A 171 -12.22 0.26 -10.54
C LYS A 171 -10.77 0.35 -11.01
N ASN A 172 -10.38 1.48 -11.59
CA ASN A 172 -9.02 1.63 -12.15
C ASN A 172 -7.95 1.53 -11.06
N GLU A 173 -8.19 2.08 -9.89
CA GLU A 173 -7.26 1.97 -8.77
C GLU A 173 -7.11 0.52 -8.32
N THR A 174 -8.22 -0.18 -8.13
CA THR A 174 -8.22 -1.58 -7.69
C THR A 174 -7.51 -2.48 -8.70
N GLU A 175 -7.86 -2.39 -9.99
CA GLU A 175 -7.24 -3.20 -11.03
C GLU A 175 -5.73 -2.91 -11.19
N ALA A 176 -5.35 -1.63 -11.17
CA ALA A 176 -3.95 -1.23 -11.32
C ALA A 176 -3.10 -1.66 -10.11
N ASP A 177 -3.62 -1.52 -8.90
CA ASP A 177 -2.91 -1.89 -7.68
C ASP A 177 -2.69 -3.40 -7.61
N LEU A 178 -3.75 -4.19 -7.75
CA LEU A 178 -3.66 -5.66 -7.77
C LEU A 178 -2.71 -6.16 -8.88
N TYR A 179 -2.78 -5.56 -10.07
CA TYR A 179 -1.92 -5.96 -11.18
C TYR A 179 -0.46 -5.61 -10.95
N SER A 180 -0.17 -4.43 -10.43
CA SER A 180 1.20 -4.00 -10.13
C SER A 180 1.83 -4.84 -9.01
N GLU A 181 1.05 -5.20 -7.99
CA GLU A 181 1.50 -6.10 -6.93
C GLU A 181 1.83 -7.49 -7.47
N GLN A 182 0.93 -8.08 -8.24
CA GLN A 182 1.10 -9.42 -8.80
C GLN A 182 2.18 -9.49 -9.88
N GLY A 183 2.21 -8.52 -10.79
CA GLY A 183 3.10 -8.54 -11.95
C GLY A 183 4.49 -8.00 -11.69
N LEU A 184 4.66 -7.07 -10.77
CA LEU A 184 5.92 -6.33 -10.59
C LEU A 184 6.40 -6.28 -9.14
N LEU A 185 5.64 -5.59 -8.26
CA LEU A 185 6.17 -5.12 -6.98
C LEU A 185 6.40 -6.25 -5.97
N CYS A 186 5.43 -7.17 -5.83
CA CYS A 186 5.49 -8.24 -4.85
C CYS A 186 5.91 -9.60 -5.47
N SER A 187 6.11 -9.65 -6.79
CA SER A 187 6.55 -10.86 -7.49
C SER A 187 7.83 -10.66 -8.29
N LEU A 188 7.78 -10.01 -9.45
CA LEU A 188 8.94 -9.95 -10.37
C LEU A 188 10.17 -9.39 -9.68
N ILE A 189 10.07 -8.27 -8.96
CA ILE A 189 11.23 -7.64 -8.31
C ILE A 189 11.89 -8.58 -7.29
N PRO A 190 11.20 -9.06 -6.23
CA PRO A 190 11.87 -9.86 -5.21
C PRO A 190 12.29 -11.24 -5.71
N TYR A 191 11.48 -11.91 -6.55
CA TYR A 191 11.84 -13.23 -7.05
C TYR A 191 12.92 -13.20 -8.13
N ALA A 192 12.93 -12.22 -9.03
CA ALA A 192 14.02 -12.06 -10.00
C ALA A 192 15.35 -11.76 -9.28
N ALA A 193 15.34 -10.89 -8.27
CA ALA A 193 16.52 -10.63 -7.44
C ALA A 193 17.06 -11.90 -6.79
N SER A 194 16.18 -12.73 -6.22
CA SER A 194 16.55 -14.01 -5.61
C SER A 194 17.12 -15.01 -6.61
N GLU A 195 16.54 -15.12 -7.81
CA GLU A 195 17.03 -16.02 -8.87
C GLU A 195 18.39 -15.56 -9.42
N MET A 196 18.59 -14.26 -9.58
CA MET A 196 19.87 -13.72 -10.00
C MET A 196 20.96 -13.91 -8.93
N PHE A 197 20.63 -13.68 -7.66
CA PHE A 197 21.52 -13.98 -6.55
C PHE A 197 21.98 -15.45 -6.57
N ARG A 198 21.03 -16.38 -6.71
CA ARG A 198 21.33 -17.81 -6.83
C ARG A 198 22.22 -18.10 -8.03
N GLY A 199 21.90 -17.53 -9.19
CA GLY A 199 22.69 -17.71 -10.41
C GLY A 199 24.15 -17.26 -10.29
N LEU A 200 24.44 -16.24 -9.46
CA LEU A 200 25.79 -15.78 -9.17
C LEU A 200 26.49 -16.73 -8.19
N THR A 201 25.85 -17.06 -7.08
CA THR A 201 26.45 -17.91 -6.03
C THR A 201 26.69 -19.35 -6.52
N ASP A 202 25.81 -19.90 -7.36
CA ASP A 202 26.01 -21.23 -8.01
C ASP A 202 27.25 -21.26 -8.92
N LYS A 203 27.74 -20.09 -9.34
CA LYS A 203 28.97 -19.95 -10.15
C LYS A 203 30.21 -19.58 -9.32
N GLY A 204 30.08 -19.58 -7.99
CA GLY A 204 31.18 -19.31 -7.06
C GLY A 204 31.44 -17.82 -6.79
N ILE A 205 30.50 -16.93 -7.15
CA ILE A 205 30.57 -15.53 -6.73
C ILE A 205 30.22 -15.45 -5.23
N GLU A 206 30.96 -14.66 -4.50
CA GLU A 206 30.79 -14.49 -3.06
C GLU A 206 29.37 -13.98 -2.72
N PRO A 207 28.69 -14.58 -1.73
CA PRO A 207 27.33 -14.20 -1.38
C PRO A 207 27.16 -12.71 -1.04
N GLU A 208 28.14 -12.09 -0.39
CA GLU A 208 28.11 -10.67 -0.05
C GLU A 208 28.13 -9.78 -1.30
N LEU A 209 28.94 -10.11 -2.30
CA LEU A 209 28.95 -9.40 -3.58
C LEU A 209 27.61 -9.61 -4.31
N ALA A 210 27.15 -10.85 -4.41
CA ALA A 210 25.86 -11.17 -5.03
C ALA A 210 24.68 -10.45 -4.33
N TYR A 211 24.74 -10.26 -3.00
CA TYR A 211 23.75 -9.50 -2.24
C TYR A 211 23.76 -8.01 -2.62
N PHE A 212 24.93 -7.40 -2.75
CA PHE A 212 25.03 -6.00 -3.19
C PHE A 212 24.44 -5.83 -4.58
N GLU A 213 24.84 -6.64 -5.53
CA GLU A 213 24.42 -6.56 -6.94
C GLU A 213 22.92 -6.84 -7.16
N CYS A 214 22.35 -7.83 -6.46
CA CYS A 214 20.99 -8.29 -6.73
C CYS A 214 19.92 -7.74 -5.78
N TRP A 215 20.32 -7.22 -4.59
CA TRP A 215 19.33 -6.79 -3.60
C TRP A 215 19.56 -5.37 -3.09
N HIS A 216 20.75 -5.09 -2.56
CA HIS A 216 20.98 -3.79 -1.93
C HIS A 216 20.97 -2.63 -2.94
N GLU A 217 21.61 -2.82 -4.08
CA GLU A 217 21.71 -1.81 -5.12
C GLU A 217 20.36 -1.51 -5.81
N LEU A 218 19.39 -2.44 -5.76
CA LEU A 218 18.03 -2.20 -6.27
C LEU A 218 17.44 -0.88 -5.78
N LYS A 219 17.60 -0.56 -4.49
CA LYS A 219 17.10 0.69 -3.92
C LYS A 219 17.71 1.91 -4.62
N LEU A 220 19.01 1.90 -4.88
CA LEU A 220 19.72 3.02 -5.48
C LEU A 220 19.36 3.20 -6.95
N ILE A 221 19.26 2.10 -7.67
CA ILE A 221 18.83 2.07 -9.08
C ILE A 221 17.38 2.53 -9.21
N VAL A 222 16.46 2.02 -8.39
CA VAL A 222 15.05 2.43 -8.39
C VAL A 222 14.90 3.91 -8.04
N ASN A 223 15.65 4.42 -7.07
CA ASN A 223 15.64 5.85 -6.76
C ASN A 223 16.06 6.68 -7.97
N ALA A 224 17.17 6.32 -8.63
CA ALA A 224 17.62 7.00 -9.84
C ALA A 224 16.56 6.95 -10.95
N MET A 225 15.96 5.77 -11.22
CA MET A 225 14.88 5.62 -12.20
C MET A 225 13.70 6.56 -11.93
N VAL A 226 13.27 6.65 -10.67
CA VAL A 226 12.14 7.49 -10.27
C VAL A 226 12.48 8.98 -10.33
N ASP A 227 13.70 9.36 -9.96
CA ASP A 227 14.11 10.76 -9.91
C ASP A 227 14.29 11.39 -11.30
N VAL A 228 14.88 10.67 -12.25
CA VAL A 228 15.19 11.20 -13.58
C VAL A 228 14.23 10.72 -14.67
N GLY A 229 13.34 9.79 -14.36
CA GLY A 229 12.40 9.17 -15.30
C GLY A 229 13.07 8.14 -16.25
N PRO A 230 12.26 7.40 -17.04
CA PRO A 230 12.76 6.28 -17.84
C PRO A 230 13.87 6.70 -18.81
N LYS A 231 13.66 7.75 -19.59
CA LYS A 231 14.67 8.23 -20.55
C LYS A 231 15.94 8.69 -19.84
N GLY A 232 15.81 9.50 -18.80
CA GLY A 232 16.94 10.02 -18.04
C GLY A 232 17.79 8.91 -17.41
N PHE A 233 17.16 7.85 -16.93
CA PHE A 233 17.88 6.69 -16.42
C PHE A 233 18.78 6.03 -17.47
N PHE A 234 18.25 5.80 -18.67
CA PHE A 234 19.04 5.22 -19.75
C PHE A 234 20.14 6.16 -20.31
N ASP A 235 19.99 7.48 -20.12
CA ASP A 235 21.06 8.44 -20.43
C ASP A 235 22.20 8.40 -19.38
N LEU A 236 21.94 7.92 -18.15
CA LEU A 236 22.93 7.88 -17.07
C LEU A 236 23.79 6.62 -17.01
N ILE A 237 23.25 5.49 -17.47
CA ILE A 237 23.95 4.20 -17.35
C ILE A 237 25.09 4.07 -18.39
N SER A 238 26.09 3.24 -18.07
CA SER A 238 27.27 3.04 -18.92
C SER A 238 26.93 2.35 -20.25
N PRO A 239 27.79 2.48 -21.28
CA PRO A 239 27.60 1.76 -22.53
C PRO A 239 27.48 0.24 -22.37
N ASN A 240 28.22 -0.35 -21.43
CA ASN A 240 28.12 -1.77 -21.14
C ASN A 240 26.76 -2.15 -20.55
N ALA A 241 26.24 -1.31 -19.66
CA ALA A 241 24.93 -1.49 -19.07
C ALA A 241 23.81 -1.33 -20.11
N LEU A 242 23.93 -0.37 -21.04
CA LEU A 242 23.00 -0.20 -22.16
C LEU A 242 22.93 -1.45 -23.06
N ILE A 243 24.10 -1.98 -23.48
CA ILE A 243 24.17 -3.20 -24.28
C ILE A 243 23.60 -4.39 -23.51
N GLY A 244 23.93 -4.50 -22.23
CA GLY A 244 23.41 -5.54 -21.35
C GLY A 244 21.90 -5.47 -21.16
N SER A 245 21.35 -4.26 -20.99
CA SER A 245 19.91 -4.01 -20.86
C SER A 245 19.15 -4.46 -22.11
N GLU A 246 19.61 -4.05 -23.29
CA GLU A 246 18.99 -4.47 -24.57
C GLU A 246 19.01 -5.99 -24.74
N LYS A 247 20.14 -6.63 -24.42
CA LYS A 247 20.25 -8.09 -24.46
C LYS A 247 19.33 -8.77 -23.45
N GLY A 248 19.20 -8.21 -22.24
CA GLY A 248 18.30 -8.69 -21.21
C GLY A 248 16.84 -8.57 -21.65
N TYR A 249 16.45 -7.41 -22.19
CA TYR A 249 15.12 -7.17 -22.72
C TYR A 249 14.73 -8.22 -23.77
N GLN A 250 15.56 -8.44 -24.79
CA GLN A 250 15.28 -9.41 -25.86
C GLN A 250 15.14 -10.85 -25.35
N LYS A 251 15.85 -11.22 -24.29
CA LYS A 251 15.82 -12.59 -23.75
C LYS A 251 14.71 -12.84 -22.75
N LEU A 252 14.38 -11.86 -21.94
CA LEU A 252 13.46 -12.02 -20.81
C LEU A 252 12.03 -11.61 -21.16
N PHE A 253 11.86 -10.54 -21.94
CA PHE A 253 10.54 -9.99 -22.28
C PHE A 253 10.02 -10.63 -23.58
N THR A 254 9.81 -11.93 -23.50
CA THR A 254 9.31 -12.78 -24.60
C THR A 254 7.79 -12.72 -24.72
N PRO A 255 7.19 -13.21 -25.84
CA PRO A 255 5.73 -13.37 -25.94
C PRO A 255 5.12 -14.19 -24.78
N ALA A 256 5.84 -15.20 -24.28
CA ALA A 256 5.39 -15.98 -23.12
C ALA A 256 5.31 -15.13 -21.85
N PHE A 257 6.31 -14.27 -21.59
CA PHE A 257 6.29 -13.34 -20.49
C PHE A 257 5.09 -12.37 -20.60
N GLN A 258 4.87 -11.80 -21.80
CA GLN A 258 3.75 -10.89 -22.05
C GLN A 258 2.39 -11.60 -21.86
N ASN A 259 2.26 -12.85 -22.32
CA ASN A 259 1.04 -13.65 -22.13
C ASN A 259 0.75 -13.89 -20.64
N ASN A 260 1.78 -14.18 -19.85
CA ASN A 260 1.61 -14.35 -18.40
C ASN A 260 1.12 -13.05 -17.73
N LEU A 261 1.67 -11.89 -18.09
CA LEU A 261 1.17 -10.60 -17.58
C LEU A 261 -0.29 -10.35 -17.99
N ASN A 262 -0.65 -10.64 -19.24
CA ASN A 262 -2.02 -10.50 -19.71
C ASN A 262 -2.98 -11.45 -18.98
N SER A 263 -2.56 -12.68 -18.66
CA SER A 263 -3.37 -13.62 -17.86
C SER A 263 -3.65 -13.07 -16.46
N LEU A 264 -2.62 -12.61 -15.76
CA LEU A 264 -2.79 -12.00 -14.44
C LEU A 264 -3.79 -10.83 -14.46
N PHE A 265 -3.71 -9.97 -15.47
CA PHE A 265 -4.65 -8.86 -15.60
C PHE A 265 -6.08 -9.31 -15.91
N SER A 266 -6.23 -10.32 -16.78
CA SER A 266 -7.53 -10.89 -17.12
C SER A 266 -8.22 -11.52 -15.91
N GLU A 267 -7.47 -12.23 -15.07
CA GLU A 267 -7.97 -12.87 -13.84
C GLU A 267 -8.46 -11.85 -12.79
N ILE A 268 -7.84 -10.66 -12.77
CA ILE A 268 -8.33 -9.54 -11.95
C ILE A 268 -9.65 -9.00 -12.53
N GLN A 269 -9.72 -8.82 -13.86
CA GLN A 269 -10.88 -8.19 -14.51
C GLN A 269 -12.11 -9.09 -14.57
N ASP A 270 -11.94 -10.39 -14.75
CA ASP A 270 -13.05 -11.36 -14.82
C ASP A 270 -13.54 -11.84 -13.44
N GLY A 271 -12.83 -11.46 -12.38
CA GLY A 271 -13.19 -11.76 -11.00
C GLY A 271 -12.71 -13.13 -10.49
N SER A 272 -11.99 -13.91 -11.29
CA SER A 272 -11.45 -15.21 -10.85
C SER A 272 -10.44 -15.03 -9.71
N PHE A 273 -9.62 -13.99 -9.74
CA PHE A 273 -8.73 -13.65 -8.63
C PHE A 273 -9.48 -13.28 -7.33
N ASN A 274 -10.65 -12.63 -7.44
CA ASN A 274 -11.49 -12.36 -6.26
C ASN A 274 -12.00 -13.64 -5.61
N GLN A 275 -12.32 -14.64 -6.44
CA GLN A 275 -12.75 -15.96 -5.99
C GLN A 275 -11.59 -16.71 -5.28
N GLU A 276 -10.39 -16.63 -5.83
CA GLU A 276 -9.18 -17.16 -5.18
C GLU A 276 -8.94 -16.53 -3.79
N ILE A 277 -9.11 -15.22 -3.66
CA ILE A 277 -8.97 -14.51 -2.35
C ILE A 277 -10.00 -15.05 -1.34
N ASP A 278 -11.25 -15.28 -1.76
CA ASP A 278 -12.32 -15.76 -0.88
C ASP A 278 -12.08 -17.18 -0.38
N GLU A 279 -11.51 -18.03 -1.23
CA GLU A 279 -11.22 -19.43 -0.92
C GLU A 279 -9.87 -19.60 -0.20
N ALA A 280 -9.00 -18.61 -0.26
CA ALA A 280 -7.63 -18.70 0.23
C ALA A 280 -7.51 -18.72 1.76
N ASN A 281 -6.72 -19.65 2.26
CA ASN A 281 -6.20 -19.58 3.62
C ASN A 281 -4.98 -18.63 3.66
N VAL A 282 -5.23 -17.35 3.92
CA VAL A 282 -4.20 -16.30 3.93
C VAL A 282 -3.05 -16.61 4.89
N GLU A 283 -3.34 -17.22 6.05
CA GLU A 283 -2.31 -17.56 7.04
C GLU A 283 -1.39 -18.69 6.53
N GLU A 284 -1.97 -19.69 5.87
CA GLU A 284 -1.20 -20.77 5.24
C GLU A 284 -0.30 -20.23 4.11
N ILE A 285 -0.85 -19.38 3.24
CA ILE A 285 -0.08 -18.73 2.16
C ILE A 285 1.05 -17.89 2.75
N ARG A 286 0.77 -17.09 3.77
CA ARG A 286 1.77 -16.29 4.49
C ARG A 286 2.89 -17.16 5.04
N ASN A 287 2.55 -18.22 5.76
CA ASN A 287 3.52 -19.12 6.35
C ASN A 287 4.39 -19.80 5.28
N ARG A 288 3.79 -20.25 4.17
CA ARG A 288 4.51 -20.83 3.04
C ARG A 288 5.50 -19.87 2.42
N ILE A 289 5.09 -18.61 2.17
CA ILE A 289 5.97 -17.57 1.61
C ILE A 289 7.08 -17.23 2.58
N ILE A 290 6.76 -16.95 3.85
CA ILE A 290 7.77 -16.59 4.87
C ILE A 290 8.79 -17.71 5.05
N ASN A 291 8.35 -18.97 5.11
CA ASN A 291 9.27 -20.10 5.26
C ASN A 291 10.18 -20.28 4.05
N ARG A 292 9.67 -20.04 2.83
CA ARG A 292 10.49 -20.04 1.61
C ARG A 292 11.59 -18.97 1.70
N TRP A 293 11.24 -17.75 2.11
CA TRP A 293 12.20 -16.66 2.22
C TRP A 293 13.19 -16.87 3.36
N LYS A 294 12.76 -17.32 4.55
CA LYS A 294 13.66 -17.62 5.68
C LYS A 294 14.75 -18.62 5.33
N ALA A 295 14.44 -19.59 4.50
CA ALA A 295 15.39 -20.62 4.07
C ALA A 295 16.23 -20.19 2.85
N SER A 296 15.97 -19.01 2.27
CA SER A 296 16.68 -18.58 1.06
C SER A 296 18.12 -18.14 1.38
N PRO A 297 19.10 -18.49 0.54
CA PRO A 297 20.49 -18.03 0.72
C PRO A 297 20.60 -16.50 0.74
N LEU A 298 19.77 -15.79 -0.02
CA LEU A 298 19.71 -14.33 -0.01
C LEU A 298 19.34 -13.78 1.38
N GLN A 299 18.30 -14.35 2.04
CA GLN A 299 17.92 -13.93 3.40
C GLN A 299 19.02 -14.22 4.42
N LEU A 300 19.65 -15.39 4.34
CA LEU A 300 20.74 -15.76 5.23
C LEU A 300 21.93 -14.79 5.09
N THR A 301 22.27 -14.40 3.87
CA THR A 301 23.31 -13.40 3.59
C THR A 301 22.93 -12.03 4.16
N PHE A 302 21.67 -11.60 3.96
CA PHE A 302 21.16 -10.35 4.55
C PHE A 302 21.30 -10.34 6.08
N GLU A 303 20.92 -11.42 6.75
CA GLU A 303 21.00 -11.52 8.22
C GLU A 303 22.45 -11.47 8.71
N LYS A 304 23.36 -12.17 8.04
CA LYS A 304 24.79 -12.12 8.32
C LYS A 304 25.33 -10.69 8.20
N MET A 305 25.09 -10.05 7.07
CA MET A 305 25.59 -8.69 6.82
C MET A 305 25.00 -7.66 7.79
N LYS A 306 23.74 -7.82 8.20
CA LYS A 306 23.10 -6.96 9.19
C LYS A 306 23.71 -7.13 10.60
N GLN A 307 24.17 -8.33 10.94
CA GLN A 307 24.87 -8.56 12.22
C GLN A 307 26.29 -7.96 12.24
N GLU A 308 26.96 -7.97 11.10
CA GLU A 308 28.31 -7.40 10.94
C GLU A 308 28.30 -5.86 10.84
N ASN A 309 27.16 -5.26 10.42
CA ASN A 309 26.98 -3.82 10.24
C ASN A 309 25.65 -3.36 10.86
N PRO A 310 25.55 -3.31 12.21
CA PRO A 310 24.33 -3.03 12.95
C PRO A 310 23.76 -1.61 12.77
#